data_279ebf5996d439adfb868e37c44c97d4
#
_entry.id   279ebf5996d439adfb868e37c44c97d4
#
_cell.length_a   1.000
_cell.length_b   1.000
_cell.length_c   1.000
_cell.angle_alpha   90.00
_cell.angle_beta   90.00
_cell.angle_gamma   90.00
#
_symmetry.space_group_name_H-M   'P 1'
#
loop_
_entity.id
_entity.type
_entity.pdbx_description
1 polymer ?
#
loop_
_entity_poly.entity_id
_entity_poly.type
_entity_poly.pdbx_seq_one_letter_code
_entity_poly.pdbx_strand_id
1 'polypeptide(L)'
;MTKDELKRRTRRFALDVIRLVDSLPRSKTTEVIGRQLLRSATSVGANYRAACRARSSADFVSKMGIVEEEADESMYWMELLVDSGCTPAERVEALLREADELLA
;
A
#
# COMPACT_ATOMS: atom_id res chain seq x y z
N MET A 1 7.68 16.95 -4.19
CA MET A 1 7.84 15.63 -4.83
C MET A 1 7.24 15.67 -6.24
N THR A 2 7.97 15.18 -7.22
CA THR A 2 7.48 15.18 -8.60
C THR A 2 6.55 13.99 -8.86
N LYS A 3 5.80 14.06 -9.96
CA LYS A 3 4.96 12.93 -10.41
C LYS A 3 5.77 11.67 -10.63
N ASP A 4 6.94 11.79 -11.24
CA ASP A 4 7.80 10.63 -11.52
C ASP A 4 8.34 10.02 -10.24
N GLU A 5 8.71 10.83 -9.27
CA GLU A 5 9.14 10.33 -7.96
C GLU A 5 8.02 9.57 -7.26
N LEU A 6 6.81 10.11 -7.26
CA LEU A 6 5.68 9.47 -6.60
C LEU A 6 5.26 8.18 -7.32
N LYS A 7 5.36 8.17 -8.66
CA LYS A 7 5.14 6.93 -9.42
C LYS A 7 6.13 5.85 -9.01
N ARG A 8 7.41 6.21 -8.84
CA ARG A 8 8.44 5.25 -8.41
C ARG A 8 8.21 4.80 -6.98
N ARG A 9 7.88 5.72 -6.08
CA ARG A 9 7.64 5.41 -4.67
C ARG A 9 6.45 4.49 -4.48
N THR A 10 5.34 4.75 -5.16
CA THR A 10 4.14 3.91 -5.06
C THR A 10 4.39 2.53 -5.65
N ARG A 11 5.16 2.44 -6.75
CA ARG A 11 5.54 1.16 -7.32
C ARG A 11 6.48 0.39 -6.40
N ARG A 12 7.46 1.07 -5.81
CA ARG A 12 8.39 0.44 -4.85
C ARG A 12 7.66 -0.07 -3.63
N PHE A 13 6.69 0.70 -3.15
CA PHE A 13 5.85 0.28 -2.03
C PHE A 13 5.14 -1.05 -2.34
N ALA A 14 4.54 -1.15 -3.52
CA ALA A 14 3.88 -2.38 -3.94
C ALA A 14 4.86 -3.57 -4.00
N LEU A 15 6.04 -3.37 -4.58
CA LEU A 15 7.05 -4.42 -4.68
C LEU A 15 7.52 -4.89 -3.31
N ASP A 16 7.74 -3.94 -2.38
CA ASP A 16 8.18 -4.28 -1.03
C ASP A 16 7.10 -5.03 -0.26
N VAL A 17 5.83 -4.67 -0.45
CA VAL A 17 4.71 -5.40 0.14
C VAL A 17 4.60 -6.81 -0.43
N ILE A 18 4.79 -6.97 -1.75
CA ILE A 18 4.79 -8.30 -2.37
C ILE A 18 5.85 -9.18 -1.71
N ARG A 19 7.06 -8.66 -1.52
CA ARG A 19 8.14 -9.40 -0.86
C ARG A 19 7.81 -9.75 0.58
N LEU A 20 7.19 -8.81 1.30
CA LEU A 20 6.75 -9.06 2.68
C LEU A 20 5.76 -10.21 2.72
N VAL A 21 4.71 -10.15 1.91
CA VAL A 21 3.65 -11.15 1.91
C VAL A 21 4.20 -12.53 1.52
N ASP A 22 5.07 -12.58 0.53
CA ASP A 22 5.68 -13.84 0.09
C ASP A 22 6.57 -14.48 1.16
N SER A 23 7.08 -13.68 2.10
CA SER A 23 7.94 -14.16 3.19
C SER A 23 7.18 -14.60 4.43
N LEU A 24 5.86 -14.37 4.50
CA LEU A 24 5.06 -14.71 5.67
C LEU A 24 4.89 -16.23 5.81
N PRO A 25 4.86 -16.74 7.06
CA PRO A 25 4.55 -18.15 7.28
C PRO A 25 3.16 -18.48 6.75
N ARG A 26 3.00 -19.67 6.18
CA ARG A 26 1.70 -20.08 5.65
C ARG A 26 0.73 -20.37 6.77
N SER A 27 -0.42 -19.71 6.74
CA SER A 27 -1.53 -19.96 7.65
C SER A 27 -2.79 -19.42 6.99
N LYS A 28 -3.94 -19.80 7.52
CA LYS A 28 -5.21 -19.27 7.06
C LYS A 28 -5.24 -17.75 7.21
N THR A 29 -4.75 -17.24 8.33
CA THR A 29 -4.71 -15.81 8.63
C THR A 29 -3.83 -15.07 7.63
N THR A 30 -2.61 -15.52 7.40
CA THR A 30 -1.70 -14.86 6.46
C THR A 30 -2.21 -14.92 5.03
N GLU A 31 -2.91 -16.00 4.65
CA GLU A 31 -3.53 -16.09 3.33
C GLU A 31 -4.58 -14.99 3.12
N VAL A 32 -5.49 -14.84 4.08
CA VAL A 32 -6.60 -13.89 3.95
C VAL A 32 -6.09 -12.46 4.05
N ILE A 33 -5.34 -12.13 5.10
CA ILE A 33 -4.84 -10.77 5.32
C ILE A 33 -3.80 -10.40 4.27
N GLY A 34 -2.92 -11.33 3.92
CA GLY A 34 -1.92 -11.12 2.88
C GLY A 34 -2.54 -10.77 1.53
N ARG A 35 -3.65 -11.43 1.17
CA ARG A 35 -4.37 -11.15 -0.06
C ARG A 35 -4.96 -9.73 -0.04
N GLN A 36 -5.55 -9.33 1.07
CA GLN A 36 -6.10 -7.98 1.22
C GLN A 36 -4.99 -6.92 1.17
N LEU A 37 -3.87 -7.18 1.81
CA LEU A 37 -2.74 -6.27 1.78
C LEU A 37 -2.17 -6.14 0.36
N LEU A 38 -2.01 -7.24 -0.37
CA LEU A 38 -1.56 -7.20 -1.75
C LEU A 38 -2.51 -6.37 -2.61
N ARG A 39 -3.81 -6.56 -2.46
CA ARG A 39 -4.82 -5.81 -3.21
C ARG A 39 -4.70 -4.32 -2.93
N SER A 40 -4.69 -3.92 -1.66
CA SER A 40 -4.66 -2.50 -1.31
C SER A 40 -3.32 -1.85 -1.68
N ALA A 41 -2.21 -2.50 -1.40
CA ALA A 41 -0.89 -1.92 -1.68
C ALA A 41 -0.61 -1.77 -3.17
N THR A 42 -1.04 -2.73 -4.00
CA THR A 42 -0.88 -2.62 -5.44
C THR A 42 -1.83 -1.58 -6.03
N SER A 43 -2.99 -1.37 -5.39
CA SER A 43 -3.96 -0.37 -5.81
C SER A 43 -3.47 1.07 -5.59
N VAL A 44 -2.59 1.30 -4.61
CA VAL A 44 -2.01 2.63 -4.36
C VAL A 44 -1.36 3.17 -5.64
N GLY A 45 -0.40 2.43 -6.18
CA GLY A 45 0.33 2.85 -7.37
C GLY A 45 -0.52 2.84 -8.64
N ALA A 46 -1.41 1.83 -8.77
CA ALA A 46 -2.28 1.74 -9.94
C ALA A 46 -3.22 2.94 -10.02
N ASN A 47 -3.80 3.35 -8.89
CA ASN A 47 -4.70 4.51 -8.85
C ASN A 47 -3.94 5.82 -8.97
N TYR A 48 -2.73 5.91 -8.43
CA TYR A 48 -1.91 7.11 -8.64
C TYR A 48 -1.56 7.28 -10.11
N ARG A 49 -1.18 6.21 -10.79
CA ARG A 49 -0.90 6.22 -12.23
C ARG A 49 -2.13 6.71 -13.01
N ALA A 50 -3.32 6.22 -12.63
CA ALA A 50 -4.58 6.65 -13.23
C ALA A 50 -4.85 8.13 -12.95
N ALA A 51 -4.55 8.61 -11.74
CA ALA A 51 -4.70 10.02 -11.40
C ALA A 51 -3.83 10.91 -12.28
N CYS A 52 -2.62 10.47 -12.60
CA CYS A 52 -1.72 11.23 -13.48
C CYS A 52 -2.26 11.37 -14.90
N ARG A 53 -3.21 10.52 -15.28
CA ARG A 53 -3.88 10.57 -16.59
C ARG A 53 -5.29 11.15 -16.52
N ALA A 54 -5.63 11.76 -15.39
CA ALA A 54 -6.96 12.34 -15.19
C ALA A 54 -7.22 13.45 -16.21
N ARG A 55 -8.49 13.52 -16.64
CA ARG A 55 -8.91 14.49 -17.69
C ARG A 55 -9.39 15.80 -17.12
N SER A 56 -9.52 15.91 -15.80
CA SER A 56 -9.97 17.11 -15.13
C SER A 56 -9.41 17.16 -13.72
N SER A 57 -9.46 18.34 -13.10
CA SER A 57 -9.06 18.49 -11.70
C SER A 57 -9.95 17.68 -10.77
N ALA A 58 -11.26 17.64 -11.05
CA ALA A 58 -12.21 16.87 -10.24
C ALA A 58 -11.91 15.37 -10.31
N ASP A 59 -11.58 14.88 -11.50
CA ASP A 59 -11.21 13.46 -11.68
C ASP A 59 -9.91 13.15 -10.96
N PHE A 60 -8.92 14.05 -11.04
CA PHE A 60 -7.65 13.89 -10.34
C PHE A 60 -7.87 13.79 -8.83
N VAL A 61 -8.64 14.71 -8.25
CA VAL A 61 -8.94 14.74 -6.81
C VAL A 61 -9.66 13.46 -6.39
N SER A 62 -10.63 13.01 -7.20
CA SER A 62 -11.37 11.76 -6.94
C SER A 62 -10.42 10.56 -6.88
N LYS A 63 -9.53 10.45 -7.86
CA LYS A 63 -8.57 9.34 -7.90
C LYS A 63 -7.53 9.40 -6.78
N MET A 64 -7.09 10.60 -6.42
CA MET A 64 -6.18 10.78 -5.27
C MET A 64 -6.85 10.37 -3.96
N GLY A 65 -8.17 10.59 -3.83
CA GLY A 65 -8.93 10.09 -2.69
C GLY A 65 -8.84 8.58 -2.56
N ILE A 66 -8.92 7.87 -3.69
CA ILE A 66 -8.78 6.41 -3.71
C ILE A 66 -7.35 6.00 -3.30
N VAL A 67 -6.34 6.71 -3.79
CA VAL A 67 -4.94 6.44 -3.41
C VAL A 67 -4.78 6.54 -1.88
N GLU A 68 -5.34 7.59 -1.29
CA GLU A 68 -5.28 7.78 0.17
C GLU A 68 -5.99 6.65 0.92
N GLU A 69 -7.18 6.28 0.48
CA GLU A 69 -7.95 5.18 1.08
C GLU A 69 -7.18 3.86 1.03
N GLU A 70 -6.58 3.56 -0.12
CA GLU A 70 -5.84 2.31 -0.30
C GLU A 70 -4.55 2.28 0.51
N ALA A 71 -3.86 3.42 0.65
CA ALA A 71 -2.68 3.50 1.50
C ALA A 71 -3.05 3.29 2.98
N ASP A 72 -4.13 3.91 3.42
CA ASP A 72 -4.63 3.74 4.78
C ASP A 72 -5.05 2.29 5.04
N GLU A 73 -5.75 1.68 4.10
CA GLU A 73 -6.15 0.28 4.20
C GLU A 73 -4.93 -0.64 4.29
N SER A 74 -3.87 -0.35 3.53
CA SER A 74 -2.63 -1.10 3.59
C SER A 74 -2.00 -1.05 4.98
N MET A 75 -2.03 0.11 5.63
CA MET A 75 -1.55 0.25 7.01
C MET A 75 -2.35 -0.63 7.96
N TYR A 76 -3.66 -0.64 7.82
CA TYR A 76 -4.53 -1.45 8.64
C TYR A 76 -4.18 -2.94 8.54
N TRP A 77 -4.00 -3.46 7.33
CA TRP A 77 -3.66 -4.87 7.13
C TRP A 77 -2.28 -5.21 7.70
N MET A 78 -1.30 -4.30 7.54
CA MET A 78 0.03 -4.50 8.11
C MET A 78 -0.01 -4.51 9.64
N GLU A 79 -0.79 -3.63 10.25
CA GLU A 79 -0.98 -3.61 11.69
C GLU A 79 -1.60 -4.91 12.20
N LEU A 80 -2.60 -5.42 11.49
CA LEU A 80 -3.21 -6.70 11.86
C LEU A 80 -2.22 -7.87 11.77
N LEU A 81 -1.34 -7.87 10.76
CA LEU A 81 -0.32 -8.92 10.64
C LEU A 81 0.62 -8.92 11.84
N VAL A 82 1.00 -7.74 12.32
CA VAL A 82 1.85 -7.61 13.49
C VAL A 82 1.10 -8.01 14.75
N ASP A 83 -0.08 -7.46 14.95
CA ASP A 83 -0.86 -7.66 16.17
C ASP A 83 -1.33 -9.11 16.34
N SER A 84 -1.56 -9.80 15.24
CA SER A 84 -1.93 -11.22 15.26
C SER A 84 -0.74 -12.16 15.37
N GLY A 85 0.48 -11.63 15.40
CA GLY A 85 1.70 -12.42 15.55
C GLY A 85 2.20 -13.09 14.28
N CYS A 86 1.69 -12.68 13.11
CA CYS A 86 2.11 -13.25 11.83
C CYS A 86 3.50 -12.77 11.40
N THR A 87 3.91 -11.59 11.86
CA THR A 87 5.22 -11.04 11.54
C THR A 87 5.67 -10.10 12.66
N PRO A 88 6.99 -9.98 12.90
CA PRO A 88 7.47 -9.00 13.88
C PRO A 88 7.29 -7.57 13.37
N ALA A 89 7.09 -6.64 14.31
CA ALA A 89 6.87 -5.22 14.00
C ALA A 89 8.00 -4.64 13.14
N GLU A 90 9.24 -5.05 13.39
CA GLU A 90 10.42 -4.55 12.67
C GLU A 90 10.33 -4.77 11.16
N ARG A 91 9.65 -5.80 10.74
CA ARG A 91 9.54 -6.12 9.30
C ARG A 91 8.62 -5.20 8.54
N VAL A 92 7.69 -4.52 9.22
CA VAL A 92 6.72 -3.65 8.58
C VAL A 92 6.93 -2.16 8.88
N GLU A 93 7.82 -1.80 9.80
CA GLU A 93 8.04 -0.41 10.20
C GLU A 93 8.29 0.53 9.04
N ALA A 94 9.21 0.18 8.14
CA ALA A 94 9.55 1.03 7.01
C ALA A 94 8.36 1.18 6.05
N LEU A 95 7.60 0.11 5.86
CA LEU A 95 6.42 0.15 4.99
C LEU A 95 5.29 0.96 5.60
N LEU A 96 5.10 0.88 6.92
CA LEU A 96 4.09 1.71 7.60
C LEU A 96 4.44 3.20 7.48
N ARG A 97 5.72 3.54 7.64
CA ARG A 97 6.18 4.92 7.46
C ARG A 97 5.96 5.40 6.03
N GLU A 98 6.28 4.54 5.06
CA GLU A 98 6.10 4.90 3.64
C GLU A 98 4.62 5.12 3.31
N ALA A 99 3.74 4.23 3.79
CA ALA A 99 2.30 4.40 3.57
C ALA A 99 1.79 5.69 4.21
N ASP A 100 2.26 6.02 5.41
CA ASP A 100 1.88 7.24 6.10
C ASP A 100 2.35 8.49 5.34
N GLU A 101 3.58 8.47 4.81
CA GLU A 101 4.10 9.57 3.99
C GLU A 101 3.33 9.72 2.69
N LEU A 102 2.86 8.63 2.10
CA LEU A 102 2.07 8.67 0.87
C LEU A 102 0.68 9.28 1.11
N LEU A 103 0.21 9.30 2.36
CA LEU A 103 -1.07 9.95 2.74
C LEU A 103 -0.91 11.47 2.87
N ALA A 104 0.29 11.96 3.08
CA ALA A 104 0.56 13.38 3.20
C ALA A 104 0.66 14.07 1.80
#